data_945520eb0d61171e9468102ed9832f9f
#
_entry.id   945520eb0d61171e9468102ed9832f9f
#
_cell.length_a   1.000
_cell.length_b   1.000
_cell.length_c   1.000
_cell.angle_alpha   90.00
_cell.angle_beta   90.00
_cell.angle_gamma   90.00
#
_symmetry.space_group_name_H-M   'P 1'
#
loop_
_entity.id
_entity.type
_entity.pdbx_description
1 polymer ?
#
loop_
_entity_poly.entity_id
_entity_poly.type
_entity_poly.pdbx_seq_one_letter_code
_entity_poly.pdbx_strand_id
1 'polypeptide(L)'
;MKLICTEDAVGSVLCHDLTQIIKGVTKDAVFRKGHVVQPEDIPVLLSIGKEHLYVWEADESMLHENDAARILCDICKNTMMDESPVKEGKIELAAAADGLLKVDGTRLRLVNSFGQMMIATRHGNTPVKKGDKLCGTRIIPLLIEKEKMQRVRELCGDEPLLQLLPYKIKKAAVLATGSEVFHGRIKDTFTPVLEEKLAEFNVEVVYKQVLDDKPEQITAAIKTAIEEKGAEMVLCTGGMSVDPDDRTPLAIKNTGARIVSYGAPVLPGAMFLLSYYGEKQVPVLGLPGCVMYAKRTVFDLVLPRVLACDIVTADELAALGEGGLCLNCAVCTYPACGFGKGW
;
A
#
# COMPACT_ATOMS: atom_id res chain seq x y z
N MET A 1 37.03 -7.19 10.86
CA MET A 1 36.37 -7.57 12.14
C MET A 1 36.96 -8.86 12.64
N LYS A 2 37.37 -8.90 13.92
CA LYS A 2 38.03 -10.06 14.54
C LYS A 2 37.14 -10.57 15.68
N LEU A 3 36.99 -11.88 15.79
CA LEU A 3 36.41 -12.55 16.93
C LEU A 3 37.51 -12.77 17.98
N ILE A 4 37.32 -12.31 19.21
CA ILE A 4 38.25 -12.51 20.31
C ILE A 4 37.52 -13.01 21.56
N CYS A 5 38.24 -13.65 22.46
CA CYS A 5 37.71 -14.00 23.78
C CYS A 5 37.42 -12.72 24.57
N THR A 6 36.36 -12.69 25.34
CA THR A 6 35.96 -11.50 26.12
C THR A 6 37.08 -11.10 27.12
N GLU A 7 37.75 -12.07 27.72
CA GLU A 7 38.83 -11.84 28.67
C GLU A 7 40.05 -11.12 28.02
N ASP A 8 40.24 -11.31 26.69
CA ASP A 8 41.32 -10.69 25.91
C ASP A 8 40.90 -9.37 25.24
N ALA A 9 39.66 -8.92 25.51
CA ALA A 9 39.07 -7.80 24.74
C ALA A 9 39.43 -6.41 25.27
N VAL A 10 40.12 -6.29 26.39
CA VAL A 10 40.49 -4.99 26.98
C VAL A 10 41.23 -4.12 25.96
N GLY A 11 40.80 -2.87 25.79
CA GLY A 11 41.33 -1.91 24.81
C GLY A 11 40.80 -2.08 23.39
N SER A 12 40.02 -3.11 23.10
CA SER A 12 39.36 -3.31 21.80
C SER A 12 38.07 -2.51 21.70
N VAL A 13 37.68 -2.15 20.45
CA VAL A 13 36.49 -1.37 20.14
C VAL A 13 35.36 -2.30 19.73
N LEU A 14 34.19 -2.21 20.38
CA LEU A 14 33.01 -3.01 20.04
C LEU A 14 32.44 -2.65 18.67
N CYS A 15 32.12 -3.65 17.87
CA CYS A 15 31.56 -3.50 16.54
C CYS A 15 30.06 -3.23 16.52
N HIS A 16 29.35 -3.58 17.59
CA HIS A 16 27.87 -3.50 17.69
C HIS A 16 27.42 -3.28 19.12
N ASP A 17 26.13 -2.94 19.26
CA ASP A 17 25.49 -2.82 20.57
C ASP A 17 25.37 -4.20 21.23
N LEU A 18 25.70 -4.30 22.51
CA LEU A 18 25.50 -5.50 23.31
C LEU A 18 24.30 -5.31 24.23
N THR A 19 23.22 -6.01 23.91
CA THR A 19 21.94 -5.87 24.60
C THR A 19 21.84 -6.86 25.75
N GLN A 20 21.35 -6.38 26.90
CA GLN A 20 20.90 -7.22 28.00
C GLN A 20 19.37 -7.38 27.94
N ILE A 21 18.90 -8.61 28.11
CA ILE A 21 17.47 -8.92 28.19
C ILE A 21 17.19 -9.56 29.53
N ILE A 22 16.46 -8.86 30.41
CA ILE A 22 15.93 -9.38 31.65
C ILE A 22 14.41 -9.25 31.61
N LYS A 23 13.71 -10.36 31.59
CA LYS A 23 12.24 -10.40 31.49
C LYS A 23 11.58 -9.52 32.54
N GLY A 24 10.82 -8.52 32.09
CA GLY A 24 10.09 -7.58 32.95
C GLY A 24 10.93 -6.45 33.54
N VAL A 25 12.24 -6.38 33.25
CA VAL A 25 13.15 -5.37 33.80
C VAL A 25 13.79 -4.53 32.72
N THR A 26 14.54 -5.14 31.78
CA THR A 26 15.24 -4.39 30.73
C THR A 26 15.38 -5.19 29.44
N LYS A 27 15.34 -4.45 28.32
CA LYS A 27 15.74 -4.89 26.98
C LYS A 27 16.44 -3.72 26.30
N ASP A 28 17.66 -3.41 26.75
CA ASP A 28 18.42 -2.30 26.20
C ASP A 28 19.90 -2.64 26.07
N ALA A 29 20.63 -1.80 25.30
CA ALA A 29 22.08 -1.95 25.14
C ALA A 29 22.81 -1.56 26.43
N VAL A 30 23.57 -2.51 26.99
CA VAL A 30 24.50 -2.25 28.12
C VAL A 30 25.77 -1.59 27.61
N PHE A 31 26.28 -2.06 26.46
CA PHE A 31 27.40 -1.44 25.78
C PHE A 31 26.98 -1.10 24.35
N ARG A 32 27.39 0.07 23.90
CA ARG A 32 27.08 0.54 22.53
C ARG A 32 28.27 0.32 21.60
N LYS A 33 27.98 0.20 20.31
CA LYS A 33 28.96 0.23 19.23
C LYS A 33 29.95 1.38 19.44
N GLY A 34 31.23 1.10 19.27
CA GLY A 34 32.30 2.10 19.46
C GLY A 34 32.78 2.20 20.92
N HIS A 35 32.18 1.47 21.86
CA HIS A 35 32.68 1.38 23.22
C HIS A 35 34.07 0.69 23.24
N VAL A 36 35.04 1.30 23.93
CA VAL A 36 36.37 0.70 24.16
C VAL A 36 36.27 -0.12 25.42
N VAL A 37 36.44 -1.44 25.30
CA VAL A 37 36.30 -2.38 26.42
C VAL A 37 37.31 -2.08 27.51
N GLN A 38 36.83 -1.87 28.75
CA GLN A 38 37.64 -1.63 29.93
C GLN A 38 37.74 -2.90 30.78
N PRO A 39 38.74 -3.02 31.67
CA PRO A 39 38.86 -4.19 32.57
C PRO A 39 37.61 -4.47 33.39
N GLU A 40 36.90 -3.43 33.86
CA GLU A 40 35.66 -3.51 34.63
C GLU A 40 34.45 -3.98 33.81
N ASP A 41 34.51 -3.93 32.50
CA ASP A 41 33.44 -4.39 31.62
C ASP A 41 33.41 -5.92 31.48
N ILE A 42 34.56 -6.58 31.64
CA ILE A 42 34.71 -8.02 31.45
C ILE A 42 33.68 -8.83 32.28
N PRO A 43 33.55 -8.60 33.59
CA PRO A 43 32.55 -9.32 34.39
C PRO A 43 31.13 -9.08 33.93
N VAL A 44 30.82 -7.87 33.50
CA VAL A 44 29.48 -7.50 32.97
C VAL A 44 29.20 -8.23 31.66
N LEU A 45 30.15 -8.22 30.75
CA LEU A 45 30.07 -8.91 29.44
C LEU A 45 29.83 -10.41 29.63
N LEU A 46 30.59 -11.05 30.51
CA LEU A 46 30.44 -12.46 30.80
C LEU A 46 29.08 -12.74 31.48
N SER A 47 28.59 -11.84 32.38
CA SER A 47 27.29 -11.99 33.02
C SER A 47 26.09 -11.96 32.09
N ILE A 48 26.21 -11.29 30.93
CA ILE A 48 25.20 -11.25 29.87
C ILE A 48 25.44 -12.32 28.80
N GLY A 49 26.30 -13.30 29.08
CA GLY A 49 26.57 -14.46 28.23
C GLY A 49 27.45 -14.17 27.01
N LYS A 50 28.32 -13.17 27.08
CA LYS A 50 29.25 -12.80 26.01
C LYS A 50 30.63 -13.33 26.30
N GLU A 51 30.89 -14.58 25.96
CA GLU A 51 32.21 -15.20 26.07
C GLU A 51 33.16 -14.78 24.96
N HIS A 52 32.63 -14.34 23.82
CA HIS A 52 33.38 -13.84 22.67
C HIS A 52 32.79 -12.53 22.17
N LEU A 53 33.64 -11.65 21.68
CA LEU A 53 33.27 -10.34 21.15
C LEU A 53 33.79 -10.16 19.73
N TYR A 54 32.97 -9.47 18.91
CA TYR A 54 33.45 -8.94 17.65
C TYR A 54 34.03 -7.55 17.86
N VAL A 55 35.31 -7.41 17.58
CA VAL A 55 36.06 -6.15 17.68
C VAL A 55 36.41 -5.61 16.31
N TRP A 56 36.59 -4.30 16.24
CA TRP A 56 36.80 -3.60 14.99
C TRP A 56 38.16 -3.99 14.36
N GLU A 57 38.11 -4.33 13.09
CA GLU A 57 39.26 -4.47 12.20
C GLU A 57 38.79 -3.92 10.84
N ALA A 58 39.50 -2.89 10.35
CA ALA A 58 39.10 -2.21 9.13
C ALA A 58 39.16 -3.17 7.93
N ASP A 59 38.07 -3.29 7.20
CA ASP A 59 37.98 -4.00 5.92
C ASP A 59 37.14 -3.13 4.98
N GLU A 60 37.81 -2.51 4.01
CA GLU A 60 37.19 -1.57 3.06
C GLU A 60 36.23 -2.23 2.08
N SER A 61 36.28 -3.57 1.93
CA SER A 61 35.36 -4.34 1.08
C SER A 61 33.99 -4.61 1.75
N MET A 62 33.89 -4.36 3.05
CA MET A 62 32.73 -4.63 3.86
C MET A 62 32.02 -3.36 4.33
N LEU A 63 30.70 -3.42 4.48
CA LEU A 63 29.88 -2.41 5.13
C LEU A 63 29.38 -2.94 6.47
N HIS A 64 29.32 -2.06 7.46
CA HIS A 64 28.64 -2.34 8.71
C HIS A 64 27.12 -2.42 8.48
N GLU A 65 26.41 -3.26 9.23
CA GLU A 65 24.96 -3.46 9.11
C GLU A 65 24.15 -2.15 9.09
N ASN A 66 24.55 -1.14 9.87
CA ASN A 66 23.82 0.13 9.93
C ASN A 66 24.01 0.97 8.65
N ASP A 67 25.20 0.93 8.03
CA ASP A 67 25.46 1.65 6.78
C ASP A 67 24.77 0.97 5.61
N ALA A 68 24.79 -0.36 5.58
CA ALA A 68 24.06 -1.15 4.60
C ALA A 68 22.53 -1.04 4.77
N ALA A 69 22.02 -0.90 6.00
CA ALA A 69 20.61 -0.67 6.26
C ALA A 69 20.13 0.65 5.68
N ARG A 70 20.95 1.71 5.66
CA ARG A 70 20.61 2.97 5.00
C ARG A 70 20.46 2.80 3.50
N ILE A 71 21.37 2.07 2.85
CA ILE A 71 21.27 1.74 1.42
C ILE A 71 19.97 1.00 1.15
N LEU A 72 19.63 0.01 1.99
CA LEU A 72 18.41 -0.78 1.85
C LEU A 72 17.14 0.05 2.07
N CYS A 73 17.18 1.00 3.00
CA CYS A 73 16.10 1.95 3.23
C CYS A 73 15.90 2.91 2.05
N ASP A 74 16.98 3.44 1.50
CA ASP A 74 16.96 4.43 0.41
C ASP A 74 16.35 3.86 -0.88
N ILE A 75 16.62 2.59 -1.20
CA ILE A 75 15.98 1.93 -2.35
C ILE A 75 14.51 1.60 -2.13
N CYS A 76 14.04 1.64 -0.87
CA CYS A 76 12.64 1.33 -0.55
C CYS A 76 11.71 2.52 -0.64
N LYS A 77 12.14 3.74 -0.31
CA LYS A 77 11.23 4.84 0.04
C LYS A 77 11.14 5.94 -1.02
N ASN A 78 9.97 6.57 -1.10
CA ASN A 78 9.83 7.90 -1.67
C ASN A 78 9.73 8.97 -0.56
N THR A 79 9.59 10.24 -0.97
CA THR A 79 9.59 11.41 -0.05
C THR A 79 8.40 11.47 0.91
N MET A 80 7.37 10.62 0.70
CA MET A 80 6.16 10.58 1.54
C MET A 80 6.22 9.50 2.63
N MET A 81 7.43 9.05 2.98
CA MET A 81 7.63 8.04 4.02
C MET A 81 8.61 8.55 5.07
N ASP A 82 8.26 8.34 6.32
CA ASP A 82 9.11 8.60 7.49
C ASP A 82 9.91 7.35 7.84
N GLU A 83 11.19 7.54 8.19
CA GLU A 83 12.06 6.46 8.61
C GLU A 83 12.30 6.47 10.13
N SER A 84 12.38 5.29 10.72
CA SER A 84 12.85 5.15 12.10
C SER A 84 14.37 5.36 12.18
N PRO A 85 14.91 5.69 13.37
CA PRO A 85 16.34 5.59 13.59
C PRO A 85 16.85 4.18 13.27
N VAL A 86 18.07 4.11 12.72
CA VAL A 86 18.71 2.81 12.48
C VAL A 86 19.11 2.18 13.82
N LYS A 87 18.76 0.90 14.00
CA LYS A 87 19.15 0.11 15.17
C LYS A 87 19.38 -1.34 14.76
N GLU A 88 20.59 -1.88 15.07
CA GLU A 88 20.97 -3.28 14.78
C GLU A 88 20.67 -3.67 13.32
N GLY A 89 21.12 -2.86 12.36
CA GLY A 89 20.90 -3.09 10.93
C GLY A 89 19.46 -2.98 10.47
N LYS A 90 18.51 -2.47 11.30
CA LYS A 90 17.07 -2.37 11.04
C LYS A 90 16.65 -0.92 10.88
N ILE A 91 15.78 -0.66 9.88
CA ILE A 91 15.02 0.57 9.68
C ILE A 91 13.58 0.20 9.35
N GLU A 92 12.62 0.90 9.95
CA GLU A 92 11.19 0.78 9.61
C GLU A 92 10.73 2.04 8.88
N LEU A 93 9.85 1.87 7.89
CA LEU A 93 9.23 2.97 7.15
C LEU A 93 7.75 3.07 7.55
N ALA A 94 7.30 4.30 7.78
CA ALA A 94 5.91 4.63 8.07
C ALA A 94 5.37 5.66 7.07
N ALA A 95 4.05 5.71 6.89
CA ALA A 95 3.40 6.68 6.03
C ALA A 95 3.45 8.09 6.64
N ALA A 96 3.99 9.08 5.93
CA ALA A 96 3.97 10.48 6.35
C ALA A 96 2.60 11.15 6.13
N ALA A 97 1.74 10.55 5.29
CA ALA A 97 0.39 11.01 4.99
C ALA A 97 -0.53 9.83 4.61
N ASP A 98 -1.84 10.11 4.55
CA ASP A 98 -2.81 9.18 3.97
C ASP A 98 -2.55 9.00 2.47
N GLY A 99 -2.67 7.79 1.95
CA GLY A 99 -2.44 7.53 0.53
C GLY A 99 -2.59 6.07 0.12
N LEU A 100 -2.22 5.81 -1.12
CA LEU A 100 -2.13 4.47 -1.71
C LEU A 100 -0.68 3.97 -1.61
N LEU A 101 -0.47 2.83 -0.97
CA LEU A 101 0.82 2.16 -1.00
C LEU A 101 0.94 1.33 -2.28
N LYS A 102 1.98 1.60 -3.07
CA LYS A 102 2.42 0.76 -4.20
C LYS A 102 3.67 -0.01 -3.79
N VAL A 103 3.78 -1.25 -4.24
CA VAL A 103 4.96 -2.11 -4.02
C VAL A 103 5.33 -2.78 -5.33
N ASP A 104 6.59 -2.66 -5.75
CA ASP A 104 7.13 -3.46 -6.84
C ASP A 104 7.52 -4.85 -6.32
N GLY A 105 6.56 -5.76 -6.35
CA GLY A 105 6.75 -7.12 -5.86
C GLY A 105 7.83 -7.91 -6.60
N THR A 106 8.06 -7.61 -7.88
CA THR A 106 9.07 -8.29 -8.69
C THR A 106 10.47 -7.91 -8.25
N ARG A 107 10.79 -6.60 -8.18
CA ARG A 107 12.10 -6.14 -7.70
C ARG A 107 12.30 -6.46 -6.22
N LEU A 108 11.25 -6.35 -5.39
CA LEU A 108 11.28 -6.72 -3.97
C LEU A 108 11.71 -8.18 -3.77
N ARG A 109 11.13 -9.10 -4.55
CA ARG A 109 11.52 -10.53 -4.52
C ARG A 109 12.97 -10.73 -4.95
N LEU A 110 13.41 -10.04 -6.00
CA LEU A 110 14.80 -10.12 -6.46
C LEU A 110 15.76 -9.64 -5.40
N VAL A 111 15.53 -8.48 -4.76
CA VAL A 111 16.37 -7.98 -3.66
C VAL A 111 16.44 -8.98 -2.51
N ASN A 112 15.31 -9.50 -2.06
CA ASN A 112 15.27 -10.49 -0.99
C ASN A 112 15.99 -11.81 -1.36
N SER A 113 16.10 -12.15 -2.65
CA SER A 113 16.80 -13.35 -3.11
C SER A 113 18.32 -13.26 -3.03
N PHE A 114 18.90 -12.07 -2.88
CA PHE A 114 20.36 -11.92 -2.65
C PHE A 114 20.81 -12.52 -1.32
N GLY A 115 19.89 -12.71 -0.37
CA GLY A 115 20.18 -13.22 0.98
C GLY A 115 20.98 -12.25 1.84
N GLN A 116 21.07 -12.53 3.13
CA GLN A 116 21.72 -11.71 4.14
C GLN A 116 21.07 -10.34 4.37
N MET A 117 19.98 -10.03 3.70
CA MET A 117 19.14 -8.86 3.88
C MET A 117 17.67 -9.24 3.74
N MET A 118 16.77 -8.43 4.29
CA MET A 118 15.34 -8.64 4.17
C MET A 118 14.60 -7.30 4.10
N ILE A 119 13.58 -7.28 3.27
CA ILE A 119 12.56 -6.23 3.19
C ILE A 119 11.21 -6.93 3.32
N ALA A 120 10.47 -6.64 4.39
CA ALA A 120 9.11 -7.12 4.60
C ALA A 120 8.14 -5.94 4.54
N THR A 121 7.10 -6.05 3.70
CA THR A 121 6.16 -4.95 3.42
C THR A 121 4.73 -5.34 3.72
N ARG A 122 3.85 -4.34 3.84
CA ARG A 122 2.41 -4.56 3.62
C ARG A 122 2.16 -4.90 2.15
N HIS A 123 0.98 -5.43 1.84
CA HIS A 123 0.56 -5.59 0.45
C HIS A 123 0.45 -4.24 -0.26
N GLY A 124 0.93 -4.18 -1.50
CA GLY A 124 0.71 -3.06 -2.40
C GLY A 124 -0.77 -2.88 -2.78
N ASN A 125 -1.05 -1.79 -3.49
CA ASN A 125 -2.40 -1.40 -3.92
C ASN A 125 -3.41 -1.28 -2.77
N THR A 126 -2.95 -0.95 -1.55
CA THR A 126 -3.80 -0.81 -0.36
C THR A 126 -3.79 0.60 0.20
N PRO A 127 -4.95 1.07 0.72
CA PRO A 127 -5.02 2.35 1.42
C PRO A 127 -4.22 2.27 2.73
N VAL A 128 -3.52 3.34 3.04
CA VAL A 128 -2.82 3.53 4.31
C VAL A 128 -3.12 4.89 4.91
N LYS A 129 -3.03 4.97 6.22
CA LYS A 129 -3.19 6.21 6.98
C LYS A 129 -1.82 6.71 7.46
N LYS A 130 -1.72 8.02 7.69
CA LYS A 130 -0.53 8.62 8.29
C LYS A 130 -0.14 7.88 9.57
N GLY A 131 1.15 7.53 9.69
CA GLY A 131 1.71 6.76 10.80
C GLY A 131 1.62 5.24 10.66
N ASP A 132 0.90 4.72 9.64
CA ASP A 132 0.87 3.28 9.37
C ASP A 132 2.27 2.78 9.00
N LYS A 133 2.68 1.63 9.58
CA LYS A 133 3.89 0.94 9.16
C LYS A 133 3.72 0.41 7.75
N LEU A 134 4.68 0.69 6.87
CA LEU A 134 4.68 0.28 5.46
C LEU A 134 5.60 -0.91 5.22
N CYS A 135 6.83 -0.82 5.73
CA CYS A 135 7.79 -1.92 5.66
C CYS A 135 8.80 -1.88 6.81
N GLY A 136 9.49 -3.00 7.00
CA GLY A 136 10.70 -3.11 7.81
C GLY A 136 11.83 -3.69 6.97
N THR A 137 13.01 -3.08 7.06
CA THR A 137 14.23 -3.55 6.42
C THR A 137 15.23 -4.02 7.46
N ARG A 138 16.05 -5.02 7.15
CA ARG A 138 17.11 -5.47 8.04
C ARG A 138 18.27 -6.09 7.27
N ILE A 139 19.48 -5.79 7.70
CA ILE A 139 20.70 -6.53 7.35
C ILE A 139 20.88 -7.63 8.40
N ILE A 140 21.10 -8.86 7.95
CA ILE A 140 21.17 -10.02 8.83
C ILE A 140 22.54 -10.17 9.50
N PRO A 141 23.68 -10.14 8.75
CA PRO A 141 25.00 -10.20 9.35
C PRO A 141 25.46 -8.82 9.83
N LEU A 142 26.36 -8.79 10.79
CA LEU A 142 26.96 -7.56 11.30
C LEU A 142 27.76 -6.80 10.21
N LEU A 143 28.41 -7.54 9.31
CA LEU A 143 29.10 -7.02 8.13
C LEU A 143 28.58 -7.70 6.87
N ILE A 144 28.41 -6.93 5.81
CA ILE A 144 27.95 -7.39 4.50
C ILE A 144 28.89 -6.83 3.41
N GLU A 145 29.08 -7.58 2.32
CA GLU A 145 29.91 -7.18 1.20
C GLU A 145 29.39 -5.89 0.54
N LYS A 146 30.26 -4.90 0.39
CA LYS A 146 29.97 -3.63 -0.27
C LYS A 146 29.51 -3.84 -1.71
N GLU A 147 30.15 -4.76 -2.43
CA GLU A 147 29.79 -5.10 -3.80
C GLU A 147 28.35 -5.67 -3.89
N LYS A 148 27.93 -6.51 -2.93
CA LYS A 148 26.55 -7.03 -2.89
C LYS A 148 25.54 -5.89 -2.75
N MET A 149 25.79 -4.93 -1.86
CA MET A 149 24.91 -3.77 -1.68
C MET A 149 24.89 -2.86 -2.91
N GLN A 150 26.01 -2.75 -3.61
CA GLN A 150 26.08 -2.01 -4.87
C GLN A 150 25.24 -2.68 -5.96
N ARG A 151 25.31 -4.00 -6.12
CA ARG A 151 24.47 -4.75 -7.07
C ARG A 151 22.98 -4.60 -6.76
N VAL A 152 22.61 -4.60 -5.49
CA VAL A 152 21.22 -4.36 -5.07
C VAL A 152 20.73 -2.96 -5.49
N ARG A 153 21.56 -1.93 -5.29
CA ARG A 153 21.27 -0.56 -5.71
C ARG A 153 21.11 -0.47 -7.24
N GLU A 154 22.02 -1.08 -8.00
CA GLU A 154 21.95 -1.12 -9.46
C GLU A 154 20.70 -1.83 -9.97
N LEU A 155 20.30 -2.94 -9.35
CA LEU A 155 19.06 -3.66 -9.68
C LEU A 155 17.83 -2.78 -9.47
N CYS A 156 17.80 -1.97 -8.41
CA CYS A 156 16.66 -1.11 -8.10
C CYS A 156 16.60 0.15 -9.00
N GLY A 157 17.74 0.63 -9.51
CA GLY A 157 17.80 1.87 -10.27
C GLY A 157 17.30 3.07 -9.47
N ASP A 158 16.72 4.05 -10.18
CA ASP A 158 16.28 5.32 -9.57
C ASP A 158 14.87 5.27 -8.98
N GLU A 159 14.06 4.30 -9.39
CA GLU A 159 12.67 4.17 -8.91
C GLU A 159 12.61 3.35 -7.61
N PRO A 160 11.99 3.89 -6.54
CA PRO A 160 11.89 3.19 -5.27
C PRO A 160 11.04 1.93 -5.36
N LEU A 161 11.34 0.92 -4.52
CA LEU A 161 10.55 -0.32 -4.45
C LEU A 161 9.14 -0.10 -3.91
N LEU A 162 8.98 0.88 -3.03
CA LEU A 162 7.71 1.29 -2.46
C LEU A 162 7.43 2.75 -2.81
N GLN A 163 6.19 3.03 -3.17
CA GLN A 163 5.72 4.39 -3.40
C GLN A 163 4.45 4.63 -2.58
N LEU A 164 4.44 5.67 -1.78
CA LEU A 164 3.22 6.20 -1.20
C LEU A 164 2.70 7.32 -2.11
N LEU A 165 1.53 7.09 -2.71
CA LEU A 165 0.89 8.03 -3.62
C LEU A 165 -0.24 8.77 -2.89
N PRO A 166 -0.24 10.12 -2.87
CA PRO A 166 -1.33 10.87 -2.26
C PRO A 166 -2.62 10.77 -3.08
N TYR A 167 -3.77 10.85 -2.42
CA TYR A 167 -5.06 10.95 -3.10
C TYR A 167 -5.21 12.32 -3.76
N LYS A 168 -5.31 12.33 -5.08
CA LYS A 168 -5.40 13.54 -5.92
C LYS A 168 -6.84 13.92 -6.22
N ILE A 169 -7.70 12.94 -6.49
CA ILE A 169 -9.14 13.16 -6.74
C ILE A 169 -9.82 13.56 -5.44
N LYS A 170 -10.51 14.71 -5.48
CA LYS A 170 -11.21 15.29 -4.32
C LYS A 170 -12.68 15.54 -4.59
N LYS A 171 -13.14 15.44 -5.83
CA LYS A 171 -14.51 15.74 -6.26
C LYS A 171 -15.10 14.58 -7.04
N ALA A 172 -16.25 14.09 -6.61
CA ALA A 172 -16.96 13.02 -7.27
C ALA A 172 -18.39 13.45 -7.65
N ALA A 173 -18.94 12.81 -8.68
CA ALA A 173 -20.37 12.82 -8.95
C ALA A 173 -20.96 11.44 -8.69
N VAL A 174 -22.21 11.39 -8.23
CA VAL A 174 -22.99 10.17 -8.04
C VAL A 174 -24.26 10.26 -8.87
N LEU A 175 -24.41 9.32 -9.80
CA LEU A 175 -25.58 9.19 -10.67
C LEU A 175 -26.30 7.88 -10.32
N ALA A 176 -27.46 7.99 -9.70
CA ALA A 176 -28.30 6.83 -9.38
C ALA A 176 -29.30 6.61 -10.53
N THR A 177 -29.27 5.44 -11.16
CA THR A 177 -30.22 5.06 -12.21
C THR A 177 -31.21 4.03 -11.72
N GLY A 178 -32.38 3.99 -12.31
CA GLY A 178 -33.44 3.07 -11.99
C GLY A 178 -34.81 3.75 -12.09
N SER A 179 -35.70 3.21 -12.92
CA SER A 179 -37.02 3.77 -13.11
C SER A 179 -37.85 3.78 -11.82
N GLU A 180 -37.63 2.80 -10.93
CA GLU A 180 -38.32 2.69 -9.65
C GLU A 180 -37.88 3.80 -8.67
N VAL A 181 -36.61 4.19 -8.67
CA VAL A 181 -36.08 5.32 -7.86
C VAL A 181 -36.51 6.63 -8.49
N PHE A 182 -36.36 6.76 -9.81
CA PHE A 182 -36.71 7.97 -10.56
C PHE A 182 -38.18 8.37 -10.39
N HIS A 183 -39.11 7.39 -10.44
CA HIS A 183 -40.52 7.61 -10.23
C HIS A 183 -40.94 7.65 -8.75
N GLY A 184 -40.00 7.60 -7.83
CA GLY A 184 -40.27 7.68 -6.39
C GLY A 184 -41.01 6.46 -5.80
N ARG A 185 -40.98 5.31 -6.50
CA ARG A 185 -41.55 4.05 -6.02
C ARG A 185 -40.80 3.46 -4.85
N ILE A 186 -39.46 3.63 -4.88
CA ILE A 186 -38.54 3.32 -3.79
C ILE A 186 -37.62 4.50 -3.53
N LYS A 187 -37.01 4.55 -2.34
CA LYS A 187 -36.04 5.58 -1.96
C LYS A 187 -34.63 5.20 -2.46
N ASP A 188 -33.88 6.16 -2.92
CA ASP A 188 -32.45 5.99 -3.20
C ASP A 188 -31.69 5.67 -1.90
N THR A 189 -31.12 4.48 -1.83
CA THR A 189 -30.30 3.98 -0.73
C THR A 189 -28.84 3.83 -1.12
N PHE A 190 -28.49 3.99 -2.40
CA PHE A 190 -27.13 3.93 -2.90
C PHE A 190 -26.31 5.18 -2.60
N THR A 191 -26.86 6.34 -2.93
CA THR A 191 -26.15 7.61 -2.77
C THR A 191 -25.61 7.80 -1.35
N PRO A 192 -26.37 7.58 -0.26
CA PRO A 192 -25.83 7.72 1.10
C PRO A 192 -24.66 6.79 1.40
N VAL A 193 -24.67 5.55 0.95
CA VAL A 193 -23.58 4.59 1.16
C VAL A 193 -22.32 5.03 0.41
N LEU A 194 -22.46 5.56 -0.81
CA LEU A 194 -21.33 6.08 -1.57
C LEU A 194 -20.74 7.33 -0.93
N GLU A 195 -21.58 8.23 -0.41
CA GLU A 195 -21.13 9.41 0.34
C GLU A 195 -20.29 9.01 1.57
N GLU A 196 -20.73 8.00 2.34
CA GLU A 196 -19.97 7.47 3.47
C GLU A 196 -18.62 6.89 3.03
N LYS A 197 -18.58 6.07 1.95
CA LYS A 197 -17.34 5.50 1.43
C LYS A 197 -16.37 6.56 0.89
N LEU A 198 -16.87 7.58 0.23
CA LEU A 198 -16.08 8.71 -0.29
C LEU A 198 -15.55 9.59 0.85
N ALA A 199 -16.32 9.77 1.92
CA ALA A 199 -15.92 10.51 3.11
C ALA A 199 -14.71 9.86 3.83
N GLU A 200 -14.54 8.52 3.77
CA GLU A 200 -13.34 7.82 4.28
C GLU A 200 -12.03 8.40 3.69
N PHE A 201 -12.11 9.01 2.49
CA PHE A 201 -10.98 9.56 1.72
C PHE A 201 -11.01 11.09 1.56
N ASN A 202 -11.93 11.78 2.24
CA ASN A 202 -12.14 13.22 2.12
C ASN A 202 -12.45 13.64 0.66
N VAL A 203 -13.32 12.89 -0.02
CA VAL A 203 -13.83 13.20 -1.37
C VAL A 203 -15.22 13.82 -1.24
N GLU A 204 -15.38 15.01 -1.80
CA GLU A 204 -16.65 15.74 -1.84
C GLU A 204 -17.53 15.25 -2.99
N VAL A 205 -18.82 15.05 -2.75
CA VAL A 205 -19.80 14.81 -3.81
C VAL A 205 -20.36 16.14 -4.30
N VAL A 206 -19.83 16.62 -5.44
CA VAL A 206 -20.17 17.92 -6.02
C VAL A 206 -21.41 17.89 -6.91
N TYR A 207 -21.83 16.71 -7.34
CA TYR A 207 -23.02 16.54 -8.16
C TYR A 207 -23.73 15.22 -7.87
N LYS A 208 -25.06 15.27 -7.72
CA LYS A 208 -25.92 14.09 -7.54
C LYS A 208 -27.14 14.21 -8.43
N GLN A 209 -27.50 13.11 -9.07
CA GLN A 209 -28.74 13.05 -9.84
C GLN A 209 -29.33 11.65 -9.83
N VAL A 210 -30.65 11.57 -9.68
CA VAL A 210 -31.43 10.36 -9.93
C VAL A 210 -31.96 10.41 -11.36
N LEU A 211 -31.80 9.35 -12.13
CA LEU A 211 -32.09 9.28 -13.57
C LEU A 211 -32.97 8.06 -13.87
N ASP A 212 -33.81 8.21 -14.87
CA ASP A 212 -34.53 7.08 -15.49
C ASP A 212 -33.52 6.24 -16.32
N ASP A 213 -33.86 4.98 -16.63
CA ASP A 213 -33.02 4.03 -17.37
C ASP A 213 -32.93 4.36 -18.89
N LYS A 214 -32.78 5.64 -19.21
CA LYS A 214 -32.63 6.16 -20.57
C LYS A 214 -31.15 6.45 -20.86
N PRO A 215 -30.49 5.67 -21.76
CA PRO A 215 -29.07 5.82 -22.02
C PRO A 215 -28.65 7.25 -22.40
N GLU A 216 -29.48 7.96 -23.14
CA GLU A 216 -29.18 9.33 -23.60
C GLU A 216 -29.13 10.30 -22.42
N GLN A 217 -30.02 10.15 -21.45
CA GLN A 217 -30.07 11.00 -20.25
C GLN A 217 -28.87 10.69 -19.33
N ILE A 218 -28.57 9.43 -19.13
CA ILE A 218 -27.40 9.00 -18.32
C ILE A 218 -26.10 9.48 -18.96
N THR A 219 -25.97 9.31 -20.28
CA THR A 219 -24.79 9.80 -21.05
C THR A 219 -24.62 11.32 -20.90
N ALA A 220 -25.69 12.09 -21.04
CA ALA A 220 -25.67 13.54 -20.87
C ALA A 220 -25.29 13.95 -19.45
N ALA A 221 -25.87 13.26 -18.43
CA ALA A 221 -25.57 13.53 -17.03
C ALA A 221 -24.09 13.26 -16.68
N ILE A 222 -23.49 12.18 -17.21
CA ILE A 222 -22.04 11.90 -17.03
C ILE A 222 -21.21 13.06 -17.60
N LYS A 223 -21.50 13.50 -18.82
CA LYS A 223 -20.78 14.62 -19.43
C LYS A 223 -20.97 15.92 -18.65
N THR A 224 -22.18 16.25 -18.27
CA THR A 224 -22.48 17.44 -17.44
C THR A 224 -21.71 17.38 -16.10
N ALA A 225 -21.66 16.21 -15.44
CA ALA A 225 -20.92 16.04 -14.21
C ALA A 225 -19.44 16.40 -14.35
N ILE A 226 -18.81 15.97 -15.45
CA ILE A 226 -17.39 16.18 -15.72
C ILE A 226 -17.12 17.59 -16.25
N GLU A 227 -17.84 17.99 -17.29
CA GLU A 227 -17.51 19.17 -18.09
C GLU A 227 -18.04 20.47 -17.45
N GLU A 228 -19.19 20.42 -16.73
CA GLU A 228 -19.84 21.60 -16.17
C GLU A 228 -19.76 21.67 -14.63
N LYS A 229 -19.85 20.50 -13.96
CA LYS A 229 -19.85 20.46 -12.48
C LYS A 229 -18.47 20.22 -11.89
N GLY A 230 -17.47 19.93 -12.73
CA GLY A 230 -16.08 19.79 -12.31
C GLY A 230 -15.83 18.52 -11.47
N ALA A 231 -16.63 17.47 -11.67
CA ALA A 231 -16.36 16.18 -11.08
C ALA A 231 -15.09 15.58 -11.68
N GLU A 232 -14.21 15.10 -10.81
CA GLU A 232 -12.94 14.45 -11.15
C GLU A 232 -13.10 12.92 -11.25
N MET A 233 -14.26 12.41 -10.83
CA MET A 233 -14.69 11.00 -10.92
C MET A 233 -16.21 10.94 -10.97
N VAL A 234 -16.78 9.98 -11.72
CA VAL A 234 -18.22 9.73 -11.77
C VAL A 234 -18.50 8.30 -11.34
N LEU A 235 -19.44 8.14 -10.42
CA LEU A 235 -19.96 6.86 -9.95
C LEU A 235 -21.41 6.70 -10.45
N CYS A 236 -21.65 5.68 -11.26
CA CYS A 236 -22.97 5.31 -11.75
C CYS A 236 -23.47 4.07 -11.01
N THR A 237 -24.67 4.11 -10.46
CA THR A 237 -25.29 3.00 -9.74
C THR A 237 -26.66 2.68 -10.35
N GLY A 238 -27.08 1.41 -10.25
CA GLY A 238 -28.30 0.93 -10.91
C GLY A 238 -28.06 0.56 -12.37
N GLY A 239 -28.96 -0.23 -12.95
CA GLY A 239 -28.91 -0.64 -14.35
C GLY A 239 -27.60 -1.30 -14.78
N MET A 240 -26.94 -2.06 -13.89
CA MET A 240 -25.62 -2.67 -14.10
C MET A 240 -25.65 -4.18 -14.31
N SER A 241 -26.83 -4.82 -14.33
CA SER A 241 -26.96 -6.25 -14.54
C SER A 241 -27.17 -6.61 -16.02
N VAL A 242 -27.61 -7.81 -16.30
CA VAL A 242 -27.81 -8.34 -17.66
C VAL A 242 -29.24 -8.16 -18.18
N ASP A 243 -30.12 -7.55 -17.40
CA ASP A 243 -31.46 -7.32 -17.81
C ASP A 243 -31.59 -6.36 -19.01
N PRO A 244 -32.58 -6.54 -19.91
CA PRO A 244 -32.74 -5.67 -21.06
C PRO A 244 -32.90 -4.19 -20.73
N ASP A 245 -33.39 -3.89 -19.53
CA ASP A 245 -33.64 -2.52 -19.06
C ASP A 245 -32.37 -1.92 -18.36
N ASP A 246 -31.35 -2.74 -18.10
CA ASP A 246 -30.08 -2.30 -17.51
C ASP A 246 -29.21 -1.61 -18.55
N ARG A 247 -29.28 -0.28 -18.62
CA ARG A 247 -28.72 0.56 -19.69
C ARG A 247 -27.48 1.37 -19.29
N THR A 248 -27.07 1.31 -18.03
CA THR A 248 -25.92 2.10 -17.53
C THR A 248 -24.60 1.77 -18.23
N PRO A 249 -24.23 0.49 -18.51
CA PRO A 249 -23.02 0.20 -19.28
C PRO A 249 -23.03 0.77 -20.71
N LEU A 250 -24.18 0.73 -21.36
CA LEU A 250 -24.37 1.33 -22.70
C LEU A 250 -24.21 2.87 -22.64
N ALA A 251 -24.81 3.51 -21.64
CA ALA A 251 -24.71 4.95 -21.46
C ALA A 251 -23.26 5.40 -21.21
N ILE A 252 -22.51 4.67 -20.38
CA ILE A 252 -21.07 4.92 -20.15
C ILE A 252 -20.31 4.78 -21.48
N LYS A 253 -20.55 3.72 -22.24
CA LYS A 253 -19.92 3.53 -23.58
C LYS A 253 -20.24 4.69 -24.52
N ASN A 254 -21.48 5.17 -24.53
CA ASN A 254 -21.94 6.26 -25.41
C ASN A 254 -21.29 7.62 -25.08
N THR A 255 -20.67 7.79 -23.89
CA THR A 255 -19.89 9.00 -23.59
C THR A 255 -18.63 9.10 -24.46
N GLY A 256 -18.16 7.98 -25.02
CA GLY A 256 -16.84 7.84 -25.64
C GLY A 256 -15.74 7.45 -24.66
N ALA A 257 -16.07 7.12 -23.42
CA ALA A 257 -15.10 6.63 -22.44
C ALA A 257 -14.46 5.30 -22.89
N ARG A 258 -13.16 5.17 -22.66
CA ARG A 258 -12.43 3.92 -22.90
C ARG A 258 -12.76 2.93 -21.78
N ILE A 259 -13.54 1.91 -22.12
CA ILE A 259 -13.85 0.83 -21.19
C ILE A 259 -12.58 0.01 -20.94
N VAL A 260 -12.20 -0.13 -19.68
CA VAL A 260 -11.10 -1.02 -19.22
C VAL A 260 -11.62 -2.43 -19.05
N SER A 261 -12.72 -2.57 -18.31
CA SER A 261 -13.39 -3.86 -18.10
C SER A 261 -14.86 -3.64 -17.73
N TYR A 262 -15.71 -4.57 -18.16
CA TYR A 262 -17.03 -4.78 -17.61
C TYR A 262 -17.08 -6.21 -17.08
N GLY A 263 -17.08 -6.33 -15.77
CA GLY A 263 -16.83 -7.52 -14.99
C GLY A 263 -15.46 -7.50 -14.32
N ALA A 264 -15.39 -8.04 -13.10
CA ALA A 264 -14.16 -8.25 -12.36
C ALA A 264 -14.25 -9.57 -11.58
N PRO A 265 -13.15 -10.35 -11.45
CA PRO A 265 -13.16 -11.63 -10.75
C PRO A 265 -13.11 -11.44 -9.23
N VAL A 266 -14.05 -10.64 -8.70
CA VAL A 266 -14.14 -10.26 -7.28
C VAL A 266 -15.56 -10.46 -6.78
N LEU A 267 -15.70 -11.12 -5.66
CA LEU A 267 -16.98 -11.33 -4.97
C LEU A 267 -16.89 -10.80 -3.52
N PRO A 268 -17.81 -9.87 -3.16
CA PRO A 268 -18.87 -9.25 -3.96
C PRO A 268 -18.34 -8.24 -4.98
N GLY A 269 -19.03 -8.11 -6.14
CA GLY A 269 -18.74 -7.04 -7.08
C GLY A 269 -18.51 -7.44 -8.53
N ALA A 270 -18.85 -8.67 -8.94
CA ALA A 270 -18.56 -9.19 -10.28
C ALA A 270 -19.01 -8.28 -11.44
N MET A 271 -20.13 -7.57 -11.34
CA MET A 271 -20.69 -6.69 -12.39
C MET A 271 -20.11 -5.26 -12.34
N PHE A 272 -18.88 -5.09 -11.89
CA PHE A 272 -18.19 -3.81 -11.85
C PHE A 272 -17.73 -3.38 -13.24
N LEU A 273 -17.93 -2.09 -13.59
CA LEU A 273 -17.41 -1.49 -14.80
C LEU A 273 -16.41 -0.39 -14.45
N LEU A 274 -15.24 -0.43 -15.09
CA LEU A 274 -14.24 0.63 -15.02
C LEU A 274 -13.99 1.20 -16.40
N SER A 275 -14.03 2.52 -16.50
CA SER A 275 -13.70 3.25 -17.73
C SER A 275 -13.01 4.58 -17.42
N TYR A 276 -12.37 5.17 -18.44
CA TYR A 276 -11.72 6.47 -18.37
C TYR A 276 -12.20 7.37 -19.50
N TYR A 277 -12.66 8.58 -19.17
CA TYR A 277 -13.20 9.55 -20.10
C TYR A 277 -12.21 10.65 -20.46
N GLY A 278 -12.11 10.94 -21.78
CA GLY A 278 -11.34 12.06 -22.31
C GLY A 278 -9.82 11.95 -22.10
N GLU A 279 -9.11 13.00 -22.49
CA GLU A 279 -7.64 13.04 -22.38
C GLU A 279 -7.15 13.06 -20.93
N LYS A 280 -7.92 13.66 -20.02
CA LYS A 280 -7.62 13.72 -18.60
C LYS A 280 -7.83 12.38 -17.87
N GLN A 281 -8.29 11.35 -18.60
CA GLN A 281 -8.54 10.02 -18.06
C GLN A 281 -9.45 10.06 -16.81
N VAL A 282 -10.54 10.86 -16.86
CA VAL A 282 -11.50 10.95 -15.75
C VAL A 282 -12.18 9.60 -15.54
N PRO A 283 -12.06 8.98 -14.37
CA PRO A 283 -12.66 7.67 -14.13
C PRO A 283 -14.19 7.76 -14.09
N VAL A 284 -14.84 6.86 -14.82
CA VAL A 284 -16.30 6.65 -14.80
C VAL A 284 -16.53 5.19 -14.45
N LEU A 285 -17.13 4.96 -13.29
CA LEU A 285 -17.33 3.63 -12.72
C LEU A 285 -18.81 3.27 -12.71
N GLY A 286 -19.12 2.06 -13.16
CA GLY A 286 -20.43 1.43 -13.00
C GLY A 286 -20.38 0.47 -11.80
N LEU A 287 -21.19 0.71 -10.79
CA LEU A 287 -21.13 0.01 -9.52
C LEU A 287 -22.25 -1.03 -9.40
N PRO A 288 -21.93 -2.29 -9.07
CA PRO A 288 -22.93 -3.33 -8.88
C PRO A 288 -23.75 -3.13 -7.59
N GLY A 289 -24.95 -3.65 -7.57
CA GLY A 289 -25.91 -3.49 -6.46
C GLY A 289 -25.38 -3.91 -5.08
N CYS A 290 -24.43 -4.83 -5.04
CA CYS A 290 -23.85 -5.31 -3.78
C CYS A 290 -23.05 -4.25 -3.01
N VAL A 291 -22.63 -3.16 -3.65
CA VAL A 291 -21.92 -2.04 -2.98
C VAL A 291 -22.79 -1.42 -1.88
N MET A 292 -24.12 -1.51 -2.02
CA MET A 292 -25.08 -0.96 -1.08
C MET A 292 -25.12 -1.71 0.27
N TYR A 293 -24.92 -3.03 0.27
CA TYR A 293 -25.11 -3.86 1.47
C TYR A 293 -23.88 -4.64 1.93
N ALA A 294 -22.90 -4.82 1.05
CA ALA A 294 -21.66 -5.50 1.44
C ALA A 294 -20.67 -4.54 2.06
N LYS A 295 -20.01 -4.95 3.15
CA LYS A 295 -19.04 -4.13 3.86
C LYS A 295 -17.90 -3.68 2.95
N ARG A 296 -17.36 -4.63 2.15
CA ARG A 296 -16.29 -4.38 1.17
C ARG A 296 -16.58 -5.15 -0.12
N THR A 297 -16.28 -4.52 -1.25
CA THR A 297 -16.54 -5.04 -2.61
C THR A 297 -15.34 -4.70 -3.50
N VAL A 298 -15.41 -5.05 -4.79
CA VAL A 298 -14.43 -4.61 -5.79
C VAL A 298 -14.24 -3.09 -5.79
N PHE A 299 -15.29 -2.32 -5.53
CA PHE A 299 -15.19 -0.86 -5.46
C PHE A 299 -14.18 -0.41 -4.41
N ASP A 300 -14.18 -1.03 -3.23
CA ASP A 300 -13.24 -0.71 -2.14
C ASP A 300 -11.79 -1.07 -2.49
N LEU A 301 -11.56 -2.02 -3.41
CA LEU A 301 -10.22 -2.37 -3.90
C LEU A 301 -9.72 -1.37 -4.94
N VAL A 302 -10.61 -0.89 -5.81
CA VAL A 302 -10.26 -0.01 -6.94
C VAL A 302 -10.26 1.46 -6.55
N LEU A 303 -11.16 1.90 -5.65
CA LEU A 303 -11.31 3.30 -5.27
C LEU A 303 -10.00 3.97 -4.82
N PRO A 304 -9.17 3.39 -3.92
CA PRO A 304 -7.92 4.02 -3.50
C PRO A 304 -6.95 4.26 -4.67
N ARG A 305 -6.91 3.34 -5.64
CA ARG A 305 -6.08 3.47 -6.85
C ARG A 305 -6.57 4.62 -7.72
N VAL A 306 -7.87 4.65 -7.99
CA VAL A 306 -8.51 5.72 -8.75
C VAL A 306 -8.25 7.07 -8.10
N LEU A 307 -8.43 7.19 -6.78
CA LEU A 307 -8.22 8.44 -6.05
C LEU A 307 -6.76 8.93 -6.09
N ALA A 308 -5.80 8.02 -6.17
CA ALA A 308 -4.38 8.34 -6.35
C ALA A 308 -4.01 8.66 -7.81
N CYS A 309 -4.95 8.61 -8.77
CA CYS A 309 -4.71 8.67 -10.21
C CYS A 309 -3.77 7.55 -10.70
N ASP A 310 -3.79 6.40 -10.05
CA ASP A 310 -3.11 5.19 -10.49
C ASP A 310 -4.02 4.46 -11.50
N ILE A 311 -3.62 4.47 -12.77
CA ILE A 311 -4.43 3.88 -13.84
C ILE A 311 -4.49 2.37 -13.67
N VAL A 312 -5.70 1.86 -13.51
CA VAL A 312 -5.95 0.42 -13.36
C VAL A 312 -6.14 -0.21 -14.75
N THR A 313 -5.41 -1.28 -15.02
CA THR A 313 -5.49 -2.04 -16.28
C THR A 313 -6.40 -3.26 -16.17
N ALA A 314 -6.78 -3.83 -17.32
CA ALA A 314 -7.57 -5.06 -17.37
C ALA A 314 -6.82 -6.25 -16.74
N ASP A 315 -5.51 -6.34 -16.97
CA ASP A 315 -4.66 -7.41 -16.39
C ASP A 315 -4.60 -7.31 -14.87
N GLU A 316 -4.48 -6.09 -14.32
CA GLU A 316 -4.48 -5.88 -12.87
C GLU A 316 -5.84 -6.20 -12.23
N LEU A 317 -6.95 -5.93 -12.94
CA LEU A 317 -8.28 -6.38 -12.49
C LEU A 317 -8.39 -7.91 -12.54
N ALA A 318 -7.89 -8.54 -13.60
CA ALA A 318 -7.88 -10.00 -13.73
C ALA A 318 -7.05 -10.67 -12.61
N ALA A 319 -5.92 -10.08 -12.24
CA ALA A 319 -5.05 -10.56 -11.15
C ALA A 319 -5.73 -10.57 -9.77
N LEU A 320 -6.81 -9.80 -9.58
CA LEU A 320 -7.61 -9.82 -8.34
C LEU A 320 -8.35 -11.15 -8.12
N GLY A 321 -8.40 -12.05 -9.12
CA GLY A 321 -9.08 -13.35 -9.00
C GLY A 321 -8.56 -14.18 -7.84
N GLU A 322 -7.26 -14.24 -7.63
CA GLU A 322 -6.68 -14.80 -6.41
C GLU A 322 -6.82 -13.77 -5.28
N GLY A 323 -7.47 -14.18 -4.17
CA GLY A 323 -7.81 -13.26 -3.08
C GLY A 323 -9.05 -12.39 -3.33
N GLY A 324 -9.72 -12.51 -4.48
CA GLY A 324 -10.92 -11.74 -4.84
C GLY A 324 -12.20 -12.16 -4.12
N LEU A 325 -12.16 -13.21 -3.30
CA LEU A 325 -13.31 -13.66 -2.53
C LEU A 325 -13.30 -13.05 -1.11
N CYS A 326 -14.24 -12.15 -0.83
CA CYS A 326 -14.46 -11.65 0.52
C CYS A 326 -15.17 -12.70 1.38
N LEU A 327 -14.61 -13.06 2.52
CA LEU A 327 -15.17 -14.08 3.42
C LEU A 327 -16.32 -13.54 4.29
N ASN A 328 -16.71 -12.28 4.14
CA ASN A 328 -17.77 -11.62 4.90
C ASN A 328 -17.66 -11.82 6.42
N CYS A 329 -16.45 -11.59 6.97
CA CYS A 329 -16.14 -11.79 8.39
C CYS A 329 -17.07 -10.96 9.29
N ALA A 330 -17.40 -11.47 10.48
CA ALA A 330 -18.24 -10.79 11.47
C ALA A 330 -17.66 -9.38 11.81
N VAL A 331 -16.34 -9.30 12.02
CA VAL A 331 -15.58 -8.04 12.16
C VAL A 331 -14.73 -7.86 10.89
N CYS A 332 -14.95 -6.78 10.16
CA CYS A 332 -14.17 -6.46 8.97
C CYS A 332 -12.83 -5.86 9.35
N THR A 333 -11.75 -6.51 8.93
CA THR A 333 -10.36 -6.05 9.17
C THR A 333 -9.69 -5.46 7.93
N TYR A 334 -10.44 -5.24 6.84
CA TYR A 334 -9.90 -4.62 5.63
C TYR A 334 -9.22 -3.26 5.94
N PRO A 335 -8.05 -2.97 5.38
CA PRO A 335 -7.28 -3.74 4.39
C PRO A 335 -6.31 -4.77 4.99
N ALA A 336 -6.34 -5.07 6.28
CA ALA A 336 -5.45 -6.02 6.94
C ALA A 336 -5.96 -7.49 6.86
N CYS A 337 -6.53 -7.88 5.71
CA CYS A 337 -7.03 -9.23 5.43
C CYS A 337 -6.55 -9.72 4.05
N GLY A 338 -6.92 -10.93 3.66
CA GLY A 338 -6.55 -11.52 2.35
C GLY A 338 -7.32 -10.95 1.15
N PHE A 339 -8.41 -10.20 1.37
CA PHE A 339 -9.25 -9.70 0.30
C PHE A 339 -8.52 -8.66 -0.57
N GLY A 340 -8.49 -8.91 -1.90
CA GLY A 340 -7.81 -8.06 -2.87
C GLY A 340 -6.28 -8.17 -2.85
N LYS A 341 -5.72 -9.24 -2.32
CA LYS A 341 -4.27 -9.50 -2.22
C LYS A 341 -3.79 -10.50 -3.27
N GLY A 342 -4.35 -10.45 -4.48
CA GLY A 342 -3.84 -11.18 -5.64
C GLY A 342 -2.43 -10.73 -6.03
N TRP A 343 -1.72 -11.57 -6.76
CA TRP A 343 -0.34 -11.36 -7.21
C TRP A 343 -0.24 -10.42 -8.38
#